data_7c291944aec222b2f2ea9bf1e0341faa
#
_entry.id   7c291944aec222b2f2ea9bf1e0341faa
#
_cell.length_a   1.000
_cell.length_b   1.000
_cell.length_c   1.000
_cell.angle_alpha   90.00
_cell.angle_beta   90.00
_cell.angle_gamma   90.00
#
_symmetry.space_group_name_H-M   'P 1'
#
loop_
_entity.id
_entity.type
_entity.pdbx_description
1 polymer ?
#
loop_
_entity_poly.entity_id
_entity_poly.type
_entity_poly.pdbx_seq_one_letter_code
_entity_poly.pdbx_strand_id
1 'polypeptide(L)'
;MWADLFRIPYERPALDEDFHIRKEDYFRENGGVIFPNPNAPTGVELPLEDVEDIICHNRDVIVIVDEAYVDFGGTSAVSLIEKYDNLLVVQTFSKSRSLAGMRIGFACGNAKLIKYLNDVKYSFNSYTMDRTALAAGVAAVKDQEYFEETCNKIIKTREWTKKELKALGFSFQDSKSNFIFASHETCPAAELFAALREKHIYVRYFPKGRTENFLRITIGTREEMQKFIDFLKEYLK
;
A
#
# COMPACT_ATOMS: atom_id res chain seq x y z
N MET A 1 -2.67 5.14 -16.01
CA MET A 1 -1.79 4.31 -16.87
C MET A 1 -2.54 3.16 -17.54
N TRP A 2 -3.05 2.13 -16.85
CA TRP A 2 -3.83 1.04 -17.46
C TRP A 2 -5.14 1.55 -18.07
N ALA A 3 -5.89 2.38 -17.36
CA ALA A 3 -7.11 2.99 -17.87
C ALA A 3 -6.85 3.82 -19.13
N ASP A 4 -5.76 4.59 -19.15
CA ASP A 4 -5.37 5.36 -20.33
C ASP A 4 -5.00 4.44 -21.51
N LEU A 5 -4.24 3.36 -21.26
CA LEU A 5 -3.87 2.37 -22.27
C LEU A 5 -5.11 1.73 -22.91
N PHE A 6 -6.08 1.35 -22.10
CA PHE A 6 -7.32 0.72 -22.57
C PHE A 6 -8.42 1.73 -22.93
N ARG A 7 -8.13 3.04 -22.85
CA ARG A 7 -9.08 4.13 -23.14
C ARG A 7 -10.36 4.05 -22.29
N ILE A 8 -10.21 3.62 -21.06
CA ILE A 8 -11.30 3.55 -20.09
C ILE A 8 -11.37 4.92 -19.39
N PRO A 9 -12.48 5.65 -19.48
CA PRO A 9 -12.67 6.88 -18.72
C PRO A 9 -12.69 6.55 -17.23
N TYR A 10 -12.04 7.38 -16.41
CA TYR A 10 -12.00 7.17 -14.97
C TYR A 10 -12.02 8.51 -14.22
N GLU A 11 -12.52 8.45 -13.03
CA GLU A 11 -12.47 9.53 -12.07
C GLU A 11 -11.57 9.16 -10.89
N ARG A 12 -11.04 10.16 -10.22
CA ARG A 12 -10.18 9.99 -9.04
C ARG A 12 -10.75 10.82 -7.90
N PRO A 13 -11.62 10.26 -7.07
CA PRO A 13 -12.06 10.92 -5.84
C PRO A 13 -10.85 11.35 -5.01
N ALA A 14 -10.86 12.60 -4.55
CA ALA A 14 -9.78 13.10 -3.71
C ALA A 14 -9.95 12.54 -2.28
N LEU A 15 -8.85 12.21 -1.64
CA LEU A 15 -8.85 11.95 -0.21
C LEU A 15 -9.23 13.24 0.55
N ASP A 16 -9.78 13.10 1.75
CA ASP A 16 -10.08 14.23 2.63
C ASP A 16 -8.80 14.98 3.08
N GLU A 17 -8.93 15.97 3.94
CA GLU A 17 -7.80 16.79 4.41
C GLU A 17 -6.76 15.97 5.17
N ASP A 18 -7.19 14.90 5.85
CA ASP A 18 -6.36 13.97 6.62
C ASP A 18 -5.91 12.73 5.83
N PHE A 19 -6.10 12.74 4.51
CA PHE A 19 -5.75 11.64 3.59
C PHE A 19 -6.57 10.35 3.78
N HIS A 20 -7.79 10.44 4.31
CA HIS A 20 -8.71 9.30 4.35
C HIS A 20 -9.55 9.21 3.07
N ILE A 21 -9.94 8.01 2.73
CA ILE A 21 -10.97 7.76 1.71
C ILE A 21 -12.33 8.15 2.30
N ARG A 22 -13.11 8.95 1.57
CA ARG A 22 -14.51 9.18 1.88
C ARG A 22 -15.33 8.15 1.11
N LYS A 23 -15.92 7.20 1.80
CA LYS A 23 -16.66 6.09 1.18
C LYS A 23 -17.84 6.55 0.32
N GLU A 24 -18.48 7.66 0.70
CA GLU A 24 -19.63 8.26 0.00
C GLU A 24 -19.28 8.68 -1.45
N ASP A 25 -18.02 9.03 -1.72
CA ASP A 25 -17.57 9.38 -3.06
C ASP A 25 -17.61 8.19 -4.04
N TYR A 26 -17.74 6.97 -3.52
CA TYR A 26 -17.82 5.72 -4.27
C TYR A 26 -19.25 5.16 -4.39
N PHE A 27 -20.27 5.85 -3.85
CA PHE A 27 -21.67 5.37 -3.87
C PHE A 27 -22.44 5.75 -5.14
N ARG A 28 -21.86 6.60 -5.98
CA ARG A 28 -22.47 7.02 -7.25
C ARG A 28 -22.36 5.94 -8.32
N GLU A 29 -23.21 6.01 -9.33
CA GLU A 29 -23.17 5.13 -10.50
C GLU A 29 -21.79 5.15 -11.17
N ASN A 30 -21.24 3.97 -11.46
CA ASN A 30 -19.91 3.79 -12.05
C ASN A 30 -19.82 2.43 -12.74
N GLY A 31 -18.76 2.21 -13.54
CA GLY A 31 -18.48 0.94 -14.23
C GLY A 31 -17.57 -0.02 -13.45
N GLY A 32 -17.11 0.37 -12.26
CA GLY A 32 -16.23 -0.41 -11.39
C GLY A 32 -15.45 0.49 -10.46
N VAL A 33 -15.08 -0.03 -9.30
CA VAL A 33 -14.35 0.68 -8.24
C VAL A 33 -13.01 0.00 -8.02
N ILE A 34 -11.93 0.79 -7.85
CA ILE A 34 -10.63 0.30 -7.42
C ILE A 34 -9.99 1.30 -6.46
N PHE A 35 -9.52 0.82 -5.31
CA PHE A 35 -8.75 1.62 -4.37
C PHE A 35 -7.74 0.76 -3.61
N PRO A 36 -6.57 1.33 -3.21
CA PRO A 36 -5.62 0.66 -2.34
C PRO A 36 -6.03 0.76 -0.86
N ASN A 37 -5.91 -0.35 -0.14
CA ASN A 37 -6.12 -0.42 1.30
C ASN A 37 -5.12 -1.38 1.97
N PRO A 38 -4.16 -0.90 2.79
CA PRO A 38 -3.86 0.51 3.10
C PRO A 38 -3.44 1.35 1.90
N ASN A 39 -3.78 2.64 1.91
CA ASN A 39 -3.49 3.56 0.83
C ASN A 39 -1.98 3.81 0.64
N ALA A 40 -1.54 3.98 -0.58
CA ALA A 40 -0.20 4.46 -0.91
C ALA A 40 -0.29 5.78 -1.72
N PRO A 41 0.41 6.85 -1.30
CA PRO A 41 1.59 6.91 -0.41
C PRO A 41 1.31 7.16 1.08
N THR A 42 0.07 7.29 1.51
CA THR A 42 -0.27 7.79 2.86
C THR A 42 -0.10 6.74 3.97
N GLY A 43 -0.30 5.46 3.64
CA GLY A 43 -0.28 4.34 4.59
C GLY A 43 -1.58 4.20 5.39
N VAL A 44 -2.56 5.08 5.17
CA VAL A 44 -3.83 5.09 5.89
C VAL A 44 -4.70 3.90 5.47
N GLU A 45 -5.29 3.25 6.44
CA GLU A 45 -6.25 2.17 6.27
C GLU A 45 -7.68 2.71 6.29
N LEU A 46 -8.50 2.26 5.35
CA LEU A 46 -9.94 2.40 5.42
C LEU A 46 -10.48 1.23 6.28
N PRO A 47 -11.28 1.48 7.33
CA PRO A 47 -11.87 0.42 8.15
C PRO A 47 -12.66 -0.59 7.33
N LEU A 48 -12.65 -1.86 7.74
CA LEU A 48 -13.28 -2.95 6.99
C LEU A 48 -14.79 -2.73 6.80
N GLU A 49 -15.47 -2.12 7.78
CA GLU A 49 -16.87 -1.73 7.68
C GLU A 49 -17.14 -0.70 6.56
N ASP A 50 -16.23 0.25 6.36
CA ASP A 50 -16.34 1.24 5.29
C ASP A 50 -16.00 0.63 3.92
N VAL A 51 -15.07 -0.33 3.88
CA VAL A 51 -14.83 -1.15 2.68
C VAL A 51 -16.09 -1.92 2.33
N GLU A 52 -16.74 -2.54 3.31
CA GLU A 52 -17.98 -3.29 3.13
C GLU A 52 -19.11 -2.38 2.62
N ASP A 53 -19.25 -1.17 3.13
CA ASP A 53 -20.22 -0.18 2.66
C ASP A 53 -20.01 0.16 1.19
N ILE A 54 -18.77 0.37 0.75
CA ILE A 54 -18.45 0.60 -0.67
C ILE A 54 -18.89 -0.59 -1.52
N ILE A 55 -18.62 -1.82 -1.08
CA ILE A 55 -19.00 -3.03 -1.79
C ILE A 55 -20.52 -3.15 -1.90
N CYS A 56 -21.24 -2.87 -0.82
CA CYS A 56 -22.70 -2.92 -0.77
C CYS A 56 -23.39 -1.94 -1.72
N HIS A 57 -22.83 -0.74 -1.87
CA HIS A 57 -23.39 0.30 -2.75
C HIS A 57 -23.01 0.08 -4.23
N ASN A 58 -22.17 -0.89 -4.54
CA ASN A 58 -21.66 -1.16 -5.87
C ASN A 58 -21.95 -2.61 -6.34
N ARG A 59 -23.11 -3.17 -5.97
CA ARG A 59 -23.45 -4.59 -6.20
C ARG A 59 -23.43 -5.04 -7.66
N ASP A 60 -23.71 -4.15 -8.59
CA ASP A 60 -23.82 -4.43 -10.01
C ASP A 60 -22.48 -4.29 -10.76
N VAL A 61 -21.43 -3.83 -10.08
CA VAL A 61 -20.09 -3.65 -10.65
C VAL A 61 -19.01 -4.27 -9.75
N ILE A 62 -17.81 -4.46 -10.29
CA ILE A 62 -16.69 -5.04 -9.55
C ILE A 62 -16.05 -3.99 -8.64
N VAL A 63 -15.81 -4.35 -7.39
CA VAL A 63 -15.00 -3.58 -6.44
C VAL A 63 -13.66 -4.31 -6.26
N ILE A 64 -12.57 -3.62 -6.61
CA ILE A 64 -11.20 -4.13 -6.47
C ILE A 64 -10.53 -3.43 -5.30
N VAL A 65 -10.11 -4.21 -4.30
CA VAL A 65 -9.31 -3.71 -3.16
C VAL A 65 -7.87 -4.15 -3.37
N ASP A 66 -6.97 -3.17 -3.59
CA ASP A 66 -5.52 -3.42 -3.71
C ASP A 66 -4.89 -3.43 -2.32
N GLU A 67 -4.59 -4.62 -1.83
CA GLU A 67 -4.03 -4.89 -0.50
C GLU A 67 -2.51 -5.11 -0.54
N ALA A 68 -1.79 -4.41 -1.38
CA ALA A 68 -0.34 -4.58 -1.49
C ALA A 68 0.44 -4.40 -0.17
N TYR A 69 -0.16 -3.75 0.83
CA TYR A 69 0.48 -3.44 2.11
C TYR A 69 -0.26 -3.99 3.34
N VAL A 70 -1.32 -4.76 3.17
CA VAL A 70 -2.20 -5.21 4.27
C VAL A 70 -1.46 -6.01 5.34
N ASP A 71 -0.45 -6.78 4.97
CA ASP A 71 0.33 -7.65 5.88
C ASP A 71 1.11 -6.90 6.97
N PHE A 72 1.21 -5.58 6.87
CA PHE A 72 1.90 -4.76 7.86
C PHE A 72 0.98 -4.23 8.97
N GLY A 73 -0.11 -4.92 9.23
CA GLY A 73 -1.04 -4.66 10.33
C GLY A 73 -2.37 -4.04 9.89
N GLY A 74 -2.71 -4.16 8.61
CA GLY A 74 -4.04 -3.87 8.10
C GLY A 74 -5.01 -5.04 8.24
N THR A 75 -6.29 -4.78 7.98
CA THR A 75 -7.37 -5.75 8.02
C THR A 75 -7.81 -6.10 6.60
N SER A 76 -7.66 -7.37 6.21
CA SER A 76 -7.96 -7.81 4.84
C SER A 76 -9.45 -7.95 4.58
N ALA A 77 -9.90 -7.45 3.44
CA ALA A 77 -11.24 -7.65 2.89
C ALA A 77 -11.47 -9.08 2.34
N VAL A 78 -10.46 -9.96 2.35
CA VAL A 78 -10.61 -11.37 2.00
C VAL A 78 -11.71 -12.05 2.82
N SER A 79 -11.92 -11.64 4.07
CA SER A 79 -12.99 -12.13 4.93
C SER A 79 -14.41 -11.86 4.40
N LEU A 80 -14.56 -10.94 3.46
CA LEU A 80 -15.86 -10.56 2.86
C LEU A 80 -16.17 -11.29 1.54
N ILE A 81 -15.24 -12.08 0.99
CA ILE A 81 -15.39 -12.68 -0.35
C ILE A 81 -16.57 -13.64 -0.43
N GLU A 82 -16.83 -14.42 0.62
CA GLU A 82 -17.97 -15.35 0.65
C GLU A 82 -19.33 -14.63 0.69
N LYS A 83 -19.35 -13.40 1.19
CA LYS A 83 -20.55 -12.57 1.31
C LYS A 83 -20.83 -11.75 0.05
N TYR A 84 -19.77 -11.40 -0.72
CA TYR A 84 -19.85 -10.46 -1.83
C TYR A 84 -19.19 -11.01 -3.10
N ASP A 85 -20.02 -11.40 -4.06
CA ASP A 85 -19.55 -11.97 -5.33
C ASP A 85 -18.96 -10.95 -6.31
N ASN A 86 -19.13 -9.65 -6.04
CA ASN A 86 -18.55 -8.52 -6.78
C ASN A 86 -17.22 -8.02 -6.20
N LEU A 87 -16.70 -8.62 -5.12
CA LEU A 87 -15.42 -8.26 -4.51
C LEU A 87 -14.24 -9.01 -5.14
N LEU A 88 -13.19 -8.28 -5.49
CA LEU A 88 -11.90 -8.83 -5.86
C LEU A 88 -10.79 -8.19 -5.00
N VAL A 89 -10.10 -8.99 -4.20
CA VAL A 89 -8.95 -8.56 -3.41
C VAL A 89 -7.67 -8.93 -4.13
N VAL A 90 -6.76 -7.97 -4.29
CA VAL A 90 -5.47 -8.18 -4.98
C VAL A 90 -4.33 -7.99 -4.00
N GLN A 91 -3.42 -8.95 -3.94
CA GLN A 91 -2.24 -8.93 -3.07
C GLN A 91 -0.97 -9.24 -3.85
N THR A 92 0.19 -8.95 -3.26
CA THR A 92 1.49 -9.09 -3.91
C THR A 92 2.55 -9.69 -3.00
N PHE A 93 3.48 -10.42 -3.59
CA PHE A 93 4.68 -10.89 -2.89
C PHE A 93 5.80 -9.84 -2.87
N SER A 94 5.60 -8.72 -3.57
CA SER A 94 6.63 -7.68 -3.75
C SER A 94 6.98 -6.92 -2.47
N LYS A 95 6.14 -6.96 -1.43
CA LYS A 95 6.29 -6.16 -0.21
C LYS A 95 6.62 -7.05 0.98
N SER A 96 5.63 -7.62 1.61
CA SER A 96 5.75 -8.40 2.85
C SER A 96 6.59 -9.66 2.69
N ARG A 97 6.56 -10.29 1.52
CA ARG A 97 7.35 -11.50 1.22
C ARG A 97 8.70 -11.21 0.54
N SER A 98 9.10 -9.93 0.41
CA SER A 98 10.39 -9.48 -0.13
C SER A 98 10.74 -10.03 -1.54
N LEU A 99 9.75 -10.41 -2.35
CA LEU A 99 9.90 -11.02 -3.67
C LEU A 99 9.56 -10.08 -4.84
N ALA A 100 9.86 -8.78 -4.70
CA ALA A 100 9.55 -7.79 -5.74
C ALA A 100 10.13 -8.16 -7.12
N GLY A 101 11.33 -8.73 -7.16
CA GLY A 101 12.00 -9.18 -8.40
C GLY A 101 11.33 -10.37 -9.08
N MET A 102 10.58 -11.20 -8.34
CA MET A 102 9.91 -12.39 -8.88
C MET A 102 8.58 -12.09 -9.57
N ARG A 103 8.07 -10.88 -9.47
CA ARG A 103 6.84 -10.41 -10.14
C ARG A 103 5.60 -11.26 -9.84
N ILE A 104 5.44 -11.72 -8.58
CA ILE A 104 4.32 -12.53 -8.13
C ILE A 104 3.26 -11.65 -7.48
N GLY A 105 2.01 -11.83 -7.91
CA GLY A 105 0.81 -11.31 -7.29
C GLY A 105 -0.33 -12.31 -7.44
N PHE A 106 -1.37 -12.14 -6.67
CA PHE A 106 -2.53 -13.00 -6.73
C PHE A 106 -3.81 -12.21 -6.42
N ALA A 107 -4.92 -12.78 -6.82
CA ALA A 107 -6.24 -12.23 -6.56
C ALA A 107 -7.11 -13.27 -5.86
N CYS A 108 -7.91 -12.82 -4.90
CA CYS A 108 -8.91 -13.59 -4.20
C CYS A 108 -10.29 -13.00 -4.50
N GLY A 109 -11.26 -13.86 -4.84
CA GLY A 109 -12.60 -13.43 -5.17
C GLY A 109 -13.51 -14.61 -5.53
N ASN A 110 -14.75 -14.31 -5.88
CA ASN A 110 -15.70 -15.29 -6.35
C ASN A 110 -15.13 -16.10 -7.54
N ALA A 111 -15.42 -17.40 -7.60
CA ALA A 111 -14.92 -18.29 -8.65
C ALA A 111 -15.20 -17.79 -10.08
N LYS A 112 -16.33 -17.10 -10.29
CA LYS A 112 -16.69 -16.50 -11.58
C LYS A 112 -15.74 -15.37 -11.97
N LEU A 113 -15.36 -14.49 -11.02
CA LEU A 113 -14.38 -13.42 -11.25
C LEU A 113 -13.00 -14.00 -11.55
N ILE A 114 -12.58 -15.00 -10.78
CA ILE A 114 -11.30 -15.69 -10.99
C ILE A 114 -11.26 -16.38 -12.35
N LYS A 115 -12.38 -16.97 -12.78
CA LYS A 115 -12.49 -17.54 -14.14
C LYS A 115 -12.28 -16.46 -15.21
N TYR A 116 -12.89 -15.29 -15.09
CA TYR A 116 -12.70 -14.20 -16.07
C TYR A 116 -11.25 -13.72 -16.12
N LEU A 117 -10.58 -13.61 -14.97
CA LEU A 117 -9.14 -13.29 -14.93
C LEU A 117 -8.30 -14.34 -15.66
N ASN A 118 -8.62 -15.62 -15.49
CA ASN A 118 -7.94 -16.70 -16.21
C ASN A 118 -8.24 -16.65 -17.72
N ASP A 119 -9.48 -16.41 -18.12
CA ASP A 119 -9.84 -16.29 -19.54
C ASP A 119 -9.03 -15.18 -20.22
N VAL A 120 -8.90 -14.00 -19.58
CA VAL A 120 -8.06 -12.91 -20.06
C VAL A 120 -6.58 -13.30 -20.09
N LYS A 121 -6.06 -13.87 -19.00
CA LYS A 121 -4.68 -14.32 -18.89
C LYS A 121 -4.33 -15.30 -20.02
N TYR A 122 -5.13 -16.32 -20.23
CA TYR A 122 -4.89 -17.32 -21.26
C TYR A 122 -5.09 -16.80 -22.69
N SER A 123 -5.78 -15.66 -22.85
CA SER A 123 -6.00 -15.05 -24.16
C SER A 123 -4.79 -14.29 -24.69
N PHE A 124 -3.92 -13.73 -23.82
CA PHE A 124 -2.81 -12.92 -24.30
C PHE A 124 -1.45 -13.20 -23.65
N ASN A 125 -1.39 -13.77 -22.45
CA ASN A 125 -0.13 -14.13 -21.78
C ASN A 125 -0.30 -15.31 -20.82
N SER A 126 -0.35 -16.53 -21.37
CA SER A 126 -0.59 -17.77 -20.62
C SER A 126 0.57 -18.13 -19.68
N TYR A 127 1.82 -17.79 -20.05
CA TYR A 127 3.03 -18.22 -19.37
C TYR A 127 3.71 -17.06 -18.64
N THR A 128 2.97 -16.41 -17.74
CA THR A 128 3.42 -15.19 -17.04
C THR A 128 4.52 -15.42 -16.00
N MET A 129 4.67 -16.65 -15.48
CA MET A 129 5.60 -16.97 -14.42
C MET A 129 6.60 -18.04 -14.87
N ASP A 130 7.86 -17.78 -14.66
CA ASP A 130 8.94 -18.77 -14.88
C ASP A 130 9.04 -19.78 -13.71
N ARG A 131 9.85 -20.82 -13.91
CA ARG A 131 10.02 -21.89 -12.90
C ARG A 131 10.65 -21.39 -11.61
N THR A 132 11.55 -20.40 -11.69
CA THR A 132 12.24 -19.83 -10.51
C THR A 132 11.23 -19.04 -9.68
N ALA A 133 10.42 -18.21 -10.32
CA ALA A 133 9.34 -17.46 -9.65
C ALA A 133 8.35 -18.41 -8.97
N LEU A 134 7.92 -19.48 -9.65
CA LEU A 134 7.01 -20.47 -9.07
C LEU A 134 7.63 -21.16 -7.84
N ALA A 135 8.89 -21.62 -7.93
CA ALA A 135 9.56 -22.27 -6.81
C ALA A 135 9.75 -21.32 -5.62
N ALA A 136 10.16 -20.07 -5.88
CA ALA A 136 10.32 -19.04 -4.84
C ALA A 136 8.99 -18.69 -4.20
N GLY A 137 7.92 -18.56 -4.99
CA GLY A 137 6.58 -18.28 -4.49
C GLY A 137 6.05 -19.39 -3.57
N VAL A 138 6.20 -20.64 -3.97
CA VAL A 138 5.82 -21.80 -3.15
C VAL A 138 6.61 -21.84 -1.85
N ALA A 139 7.93 -21.62 -1.89
CA ALA A 139 8.78 -21.57 -0.70
C ALA A 139 8.34 -20.47 0.26
N ALA A 140 8.08 -19.25 -0.27
CA ALA A 140 7.65 -18.11 0.53
C ALA A 140 6.27 -18.29 1.19
N VAL A 141 5.36 -19.05 0.56
CA VAL A 141 4.05 -19.36 1.18
C VAL A 141 4.21 -20.40 2.28
N LYS A 142 5.10 -21.36 2.11
CA LYS A 142 5.34 -22.44 3.09
C LYS A 142 6.11 -21.95 4.33
N ASP A 143 6.89 -20.89 4.21
CA ASP A 143 7.69 -20.31 5.30
C ASP A 143 6.88 -19.21 6.01
N GLN A 144 5.86 -19.65 6.71
CA GLN A 144 4.96 -18.74 7.43
C GLN A 144 5.65 -18.11 8.64
N GLU A 145 6.52 -18.83 9.32
CA GLU A 145 7.26 -18.34 10.48
C GLU A 145 8.16 -17.15 10.13
N TYR A 146 8.96 -17.27 9.07
CA TYR A 146 9.80 -16.18 8.56
C TYR A 146 8.97 -14.98 8.10
N PHE A 147 7.87 -15.22 7.43
CA PHE A 147 6.95 -14.18 6.99
C PHE A 147 6.40 -13.37 8.17
N GLU A 148 5.88 -14.03 9.20
CA GLU A 148 5.36 -13.38 10.39
C GLU A 148 6.45 -12.64 11.18
N GLU A 149 7.62 -13.26 11.34
CA GLU A 149 8.76 -12.64 11.99
C GLU A 149 9.18 -11.34 11.30
N THR A 150 9.33 -11.35 9.98
CA THR A 150 9.78 -10.18 9.20
C THR A 150 8.74 -9.08 9.20
N CYS A 151 7.45 -9.38 9.01
CA CYS A 151 6.36 -8.41 9.13
C CYS A 151 6.33 -7.77 10.52
N ASN A 152 6.43 -8.57 11.58
CA ASN A 152 6.45 -8.09 12.96
C ASN A 152 7.67 -7.19 13.27
N LYS A 153 8.85 -7.49 12.71
CA LYS A 153 10.03 -6.62 12.83
C LYS A 153 9.77 -5.25 12.21
N ILE A 154 9.18 -5.21 11.02
CA ILE A 154 8.82 -3.97 10.34
C ILE A 154 7.79 -3.18 11.14
N ILE A 155 6.73 -3.82 11.62
CA ILE A 155 5.70 -3.18 12.44
C ILE A 155 6.32 -2.57 13.70
N LYS A 156 7.10 -3.33 14.46
CA LYS A 156 7.76 -2.85 15.68
C LYS A 156 8.70 -1.66 15.41
N THR A 157 9.48 -1.74 14.33
CA THR A 157 10.39 -0.65 13.93
C THR A 157 9.60 0.58 13.49
N ARG A 158 8.49 0.41 12.74
CA ARG A 158 7.59 1.51 12.37
C ARG A 158 7.03 2.23 13.60
N GLU A 159 6.48 1.49 14.54
CA GLU A 159 5.89 2.10 15.74
C GLU A 159 6.92 2.84 16.60
N TRP A 160 8.15 2.34 16.67
CA TRP A 160 9.24 3.08 17.29
C TRP A 160 9.59 4.35 16.49
N THR A 161 9.74 4.25 15.16
CA THR A 161 10.06 5.39 14.29
C THR A 161 9.00 6.48 14.39
N LYS A 162 7.71 6.12 14.48
CA LYS A 162 6.61 7.07 14.68
C LYS A 162 6.78 7.87 15.97
N LYS A 163 7.20 7.23 17.08
CA LYS A 163 7.47 7.91 18.36
C LYS A 163 8.62 8.91 18.24
N GLU A 164 9.73 8.51 17.61
CA GLU A 164 10.88 9.39 17.42
C GLU A 164 10.53 10.59 16.51
N LEU A 165 9.81 10.34 15.41
CA LEU A 165 9.38 11.40 14.49
C LEU A 165 8.44 12.40 15.18
N LYS A 166 7.49 11.94 15.99
CA LYS A 166 6.62 12.83 16.78
C LYS A 166 7.43 13.73 17.72
N ALA A 167 8.44 13.18 18.39
CA ALA A 167 9.31 13.94 19.30
C ALA A 167 10.17 14.98 18.57
N LEU A 168 10.33 14.82 17.24
CA LEU A 168 11.08 15.75 16.37
C LEU A 168 10.18 16.72 15.61
N GLY A 169 8.89 16.85 15.93
CA GLY A 169 7.97 17.80 15.29
C GLY A 169 7.37 17.33 13.96
N PHE A 170 7.42 16.04 13.65
CA PHE A 170 6.75 15.51 12.46
C PHE A 170 5.28 15.21 12.72
N SER A 171 4.46 15.50 11.70
CA SER A 171 3.05 15.14 11.60
C SER A 171 2.85 14.05 10.55
N PHE A 172 2.01 13.06 10.85
CA PHE A 172 1.66 11.95 9.96
C PHE A 172 0.39 11.26 10.45
N GLN A 173 -0.34 10.61 9.53
CA GLN A 173 -1.47 9.73 9.86
C GLN A 173 -0.97 8.34 10.29
N ASP A 174 -1.83 7.58 10.98
CA ASP A 174 -1.49 6.22 11.42
C ASP A 174 -1.31 5.28 10.22
N SER A 175 -0.08 4.87 9.99
CA SER A 175 0.25 3.99 8.87
C SER A 175 0.09 2.53 9.25
N LYS A 176 -0.59 1.77 8.38
CA LYS A 176 -0.68 0.30 8.37
C LYS A 176 0.13 -0.34 7.23
N SER A 177 1.16 0.37 6.75
CA SER A 177 2.06 -0.10 5.69
C SER A 177 3.50 -0.22 6.18
N ASN A 178 4.43 -0.55 5.29
CA ASN A 178 5.87 -0.58 5.60
C ASN A 178 6.56 0.80 5.39
N PHE A 179 5.81 1.87 5.47
CA PHE A 179 6.32 3.24 5.38
C PHE A 179 5.49 4.20 6.24
N ILE A 180 6.04 5.38 6.49
CA ILE A 180 5.35 6.52 7.12
C ILE A 180 5.33 7.66 6.10
N PHE A 181 4.20 8.36 5.97
CA PHE A 181 4.05 9.54 5.14
C PHE A 181 3.97 10.76 6.05
N ALA A 182 5.08 11.50 6.16
CA ALA A 182 5.28 12.51 7.19
C ALA A 182 5.70 13.85 6.62
N SER A 183 5.25 14.94 7.26
CA SER A 183 5.70 16.32 7.07
C SER A 183 6.29 16.83 8.37
N HIS A 184 7.19 17.81 8.28
CA HIS A 184 7.71 18.54 9.43
C HIS A 184 7.12 19.95 9.47
N GLU A 185 6.85 20.49 10.66
CA GLU A 185 6.14 21.76 10.81
C GLU A 185 6.93 22.98 10.30
N THR A 186 8.25 22.96 10.43
CA THR A 186 9.11 24.11 10.07
C THR A 186 10.15 23.80 9.00
N CYS A 187 10.42 22.51 8.67
CA CYS A 187 11.40 22.10 7.68
C CYS A 187 10.72 21.64 6.40
N PRO A 188 10.86 22.35 5.26
CA PRO A 188 10.26 21.95 4.00
C PRO A 188 10.74 20.56 3.53
N ALA A 189 9.83 19.73 3.04
CA ALA A 189 10.16 18.37 2.61
C ALA A 189 11.20 18.32 1.48
N ALA A 190 11.21 19.32 0.59
CA ALA A 190 12.19 19.42 -0.49
C ALA A 190 13.63 19.59 0.04
N GLU A 191 13.81 20.45 1.05
CA GLU A 191 15.10 20.70 1.68
C GLU A 191 15.59 19.48 2.46
N LEU A 192 14.70 18.91 3.26
CA LEU A 192 15.00 17.70 4.02
C LEU A 192 15.34 16.51 3.10
N PHE A 193 14.61 16.36 1.99
CA PHE A 193 14.91 15.36 0.97
C PHE A 193 16.30 15.50 0.38
N ALA A 194 16.70 16.75 0.05
CA ALA A 194 18.04 17.04 -0.49
C ALA A 194 19.14 16.71 0.53
N ALA A 195 18.98 17.18 1.78
CA ALA A 195 19.94 16.93 2.86
C ALA A 195 20.10 15.44 3.20
N LEU A 196 19.00 14.67 3.25
CA LEU A 196 19.03 13.22 3.44
C LEU A 196 19.81 12.52 2.31
N ARG A 197 19.56 12.93 1.07
CA ARG A 197 20.23 12.36 -0.11
C ARG A 197 21.75 12.59 -0.09
N GLU A 198 22.22 13.74 0.36
CA GLU A 198 23.66 14.03 0.54
C GLU A 198 24.32 13.07 1.55
N LYS A 199 23.57 12.59 2.52
CA LYS A 199 24.01 11.58 3.51
C LYS A 199 23.72 10.14 3.08
N HIS A 200 23.36 9.92 1.82
CA HIS A 200 23.00 8.60 1.27
C HIS A 200 21.80 7.94 1.98
N ILE A 201 20.91 8.75 2.57
CA ILE A 201 19.63 8.29 3.14
C ILE A 201 18.54 8.57 2.11
N TYR A 202 17.94 7.50 1.58
CA TYR A 202 16.98 7.61 0.48
C TYR A 202 15.54 7.44 0.96
N VAL A 203 14.76 8.51 0.82
CA VAL A 203 13.32 8.54 1.06
C VAL A 203 12.59 8.86 -0.25
N ARG A 204 11.28 8.76 -0.29
CA ARG A 204 10.51 9.15 -1.47
C ARG A 204 9.88 10.52 -1.28
N TYR A 205 10.08 11.41 -2.24
CA TYR A 205 9.49 12.73 -2.31
C TYR A 205 8.51 12.85 -3.49
N PHE A 206 7.42 13.62 -3.31
CA PHE A 206 6.36 13.84 -4.29
C PHE A 206 6.18 15.36 -4.49
N PRO A 207 6.90 16.00 -5.44
CA PRO A 207 7.02 17.46 -5.54
C PRO A 207 5.80 18.14 -6.19
N LYS A 208 4.58 17.70 -5.92
CA LYS A 208 3.37 18.26 -6.56
C LYS A 208 2.16 18.22 -5.64
N GLY A 209 1.41 19.33 -5.63
CA GLY A 209 0.10 19.45 -4.99
C GLY A 209 0.16 19.17 -3.48
N ARG A 210 -0.88 18.55 -2.94
CA ARG A 210 -1.04 18.32 -1.49
C ARG A 210 0.07 17.48 -0.84
N THR A 211 0.88 16.78 -1.65
CA THR A 211 1.94 15.90 -1.16
C THR A 211 3.33 16.56 -1.13
N GLU A 212 3.44 17.80 -1.60
CA GLU A 212 4.73 18.47 -1.78
C GLU A 212 5.48 18.76 -0.49
N ASN A 213 4.79 18.82 0.67
CA ASN A 213 5.45 18.97 1.97
C ASN A 213 5.54 17.65 2.75
N PHE A 214 5.46 16.51 2.06
CA PHE A 214 5.54 15.19 2.70
C PHE A 214 6.67 14.34 2.11
N LEU A 215 7.26 13.53 2.98
CA LEU A 215 8.19 12.46 2.61
C LEU A 215 7.57 11.10 2.93
N ARG A 216 7.68 10.14 2.02
CA ARG A 216 7.38 8.74 2.33
C ARG A 216 8.66 8.04 2.77
N ILE A 217 8.72 7.69 4.04
CA ILE A 217 9.85 7.09 4.73
C ILE A 217 9.60 5.60 4.82
N THR A 218 10.30 4.80 4.02
CA THR A 218 10.20 3.33 4.09
C THR A 218 10.91 2.83 5.34
N ILE A 219 10.28 1.90 6.05
CA ILE A 219 10.83 1.30 7.25
C ILE A 219 11.89 0.26 6.86
N GLY A 220 13.12 0.52 7.24
CA GLY A 220 14.25 -0.39 7.14
C GLY A 220 14.47 -1.19 8.43
N THR A 221 15.70 -1.70 8.61
CA THR A 221 16.13 -2.31 9.86
C THR A 221 16.15 -1.29 10.99
N ARG A 222 16.19 -1.75 12.23
CA ARG A 222 16.28 -0.87 13.39
C ARG A 222 17.52 0.03 13.34
N GLU A 223 18.64 -0.50 12.88
CA GLU A 223 19.90 0.21 12.73
C GLU A 223 19.83 1.29 11.65
N GLU A 224 19.19 1.00 10.53
CA GLU A 224 18.99 1.98 9.44
C GLU A 224 18.07 3.11 9.91
N MET A 225 16.97 2.77 10.58
CA MET A 225 16.05 3.78 11.10
C MET A 225 16.70 4.60 12.24
N GLN A 226 17.61 4.01 13.04
CA GLN A 226 18.36 4.77 14.04
C GLN A 226 19.27 5.80 13.37
N LYS A 227 20.01 5.44 12.32
CA LYS A 227 20.85 6.39 11.55
C LYS A 227 20.01 7.52 10.97
N PHE A 228 18.83 7.22 10.45
CA PHE A 228 17.89 8.22 9.94
C PHE A 228 17.45 9.18 11.05
N ILE A 229 17.06 8.68 12.22
CA ILE A 229 16.65 9.49 13.36
C ILE A 229 17.81 10.35 13.92
N ASP A 230 19.01 9.77 13.99
CA ASP A 230 20.20 10.50 14.47
C ASP A 230 20.55 11.66 13.54
N PHE A 231 20.46 11.43 12.22
CA PHE A 231 20.60 12.51 11.23
C PHE A 231 19.56 13.62 11.46
N LEU A 232 18.27 13.26 11.64
CA LEU A 232 17.22 14.25 11.88
C LEU A 232 17.48 15.05 13.16
N LYS A 233 17.92 14.42 14.25
CA LYS A 233 18.27 15.07 15.51
C LYS A 233 19.41 16.08 15.37
N GLU A 234 20.33 15.85 14.43
CA GLU A 234 21.42 16.78 14.13
C GLU A 234 20.97 17.92 13.21
N TYR A 235 20.21 17.59 12.19
CA TYR A 235 19.80 18.52 11.13
C TYR A 235 18.74 19.53 11.57
N LEU A 236 17.84 19.14 12.48
CA LEU A 236 16.71 19.97 12.94
C LEU A 236 17.03 20.81 14.20
N LYS A 237 18.28 20.82 14.68
CA LYS A 237 18.74 21.71 15.77
C LYS A 237 18.86 23.14 15.29
#